data_7c3a1987ecd2068badbc9fcfc0c44673
#
_entry.id   7c3a1987ecd2068badbc9fcfc0c44673
#
_cell.length_a   1.000
_cell.length_b   1.000
_cell.length_c   1.000
_cell.angle_alpha   90.00
_cell.angle_beta   90.00
_cell.angle_gamma   90.00
#
_symmetry.space_group_name_H-M   'P 1'
#
loop_
_entity.id
_entity.type
_entity.pdbx_description
1 polymer ?
#
loop_
_entity_poly.entity_id
_entity_poly.type
_entity_poly.pdbx_seq_one_letter_code
_entity_poly.pdbx_strand_id
1 'polypeptide(L)'
;MPTRILVPSGVLGLGFDGQALERGLELRPDIICIDGGSTDSGPFYLGTGSSKYAHEIYKSEWRELMIARERGGIPLVLSSCGTCGTNSMVDLMYELTKEIAKDLKQNIKVALLYSDQSIEYVIEAFNASKLSELSPAPKLSIEQLTQFSNIVALAGAEQITEALDTGADIILAGRTTDTAIISALPLKNGDLAGGAWHGAKIAECGAFCSTVPNSGVILVDFDKTGFTVEPMALEARCTPDSVSAHML
;
A
#
# COMPACT_ATOMS: atom_id res chain seq x y z
N MET A 1 -0.78 -22.30 -9.87
CA MET A 1 -2.00 -21.45 -9.80
C MET A 1 -1.52 -20.01 -9.88
N PRO A 2 -2.28 -19.07 -10.43
CA PRO A 2 -1.90 -17.66 -10.44
C PRO A 2 -1.81 -17.11 -9.01
N THR A 3 -0.97 -16.10 -8.80
CA THR A 3 -0.95 -15.30 -7.58
C THR A 3 -2.02 -14.24 -7.68
N ARG A 4 -2.94 -14.20 -6.72
CA ARG A 4 -4.14 -13.40 -6.79
C ARG A 4 -4.16 -12.31 -5.71
N ILE A 5 -4.21 -11.06 -6.14
CA ILE A 5 -4.15 -9.88 -5.25
C ILE A 5 -5.49 -9.14 -5.30
N LEU A 6 -6.10 -8.89 -4.14
CA LEU A 6 -7.28 -8.04 -4.01
C LEU A 6 -6.87 -6.65 -3.53
N VAL A 7 -7.23 -5.63 -4.30
CA VAL A 7 -6.99 -4.22 -3.99
C VAL A 7 -8.34 -3.54 -3.77
N PRO A 8 -8.71 -3.22 -2.52
CA PRO A 8 -10.03 -2.68 -2.20
C PRO A 8 -10.25 -1.25 -2.69
N SER A 9 -9.20 -0.44 -2.68
CA SER A 9 -9.23 0.96 -3.08
C SER A 9 -7.81 1.44 -3.35
N GLY A 10 -7.67 2.58 -4.03
CA GLY A 10 -6.37 3.21 -4.25
C GLY A 10 -5.74 3.76 -2.98
N VAL A 11 -6.53 4.14 -1.98
CA VAL A 11 -6.03 4.58 -0.69
C VAL A 11 -7.07 4.35 0.41
N LEU A 12 -6.61 3.93 1.58
CA LEU A 12 -7.44 3.82 2.77
C LEU A 12 -7.98 5.20 3.16
N GLY A 13 -9.28 5.33 3.24
CA GLY A 13 -9.98 6.60 3.49
C GLY A 13 -10.78 7.13 2.29
N LEU A 14 -10.67 6.50 1.11
CA LEU A 14 -11.49 6.85 -0.07
C LEU A 14 -12.81 6.08 -0.14
N GLY A 15 -12.95 5.03 0.64
CA GLY A 15 -14.07 4.12 0.51
C GLY A 15 -13.91 3.07 -0.59
N PHE A 16 -14.76 2.06 -0.52
CA PHE A 16 -14.89 0.99 -1.51
C PHE A 16 -16.31 0.39 -1.44
N ASP A 17 -16.75 -0.20 -2.55
CA ASP A 17 -18.02 -0.92 -2.59
C ASP A 17 -17.90 -2.25 -1.82
N GLY A 18 -18.66 -2.39 -0.73
CA GLY A 18 -18.66 -3.61 0.10
C GLY A 18 -19.14 -4.85 -0.67
N GLN A 19 -20.07 -4.72 -1.63
CA GLN A 19 -20.49 -5.85 -2.46
C GLN A 19 -19.39 -6.27 -3.45
N ALA A 20 -18.64 -5.31 -3.97
CA ALA A 20 -17.47 -5.59 -4.80
C ALA A 20 -16.35 -6.27 -3.99
N LEU A 21 -16.13 -5.85 -2.73
CA LEU A 21 -15.20 -6.52 -1.82
C LEU A 21 -15.59 -7.98 -1.58
N GLU A 22 -16.86 -8.23 -1.32
CA GLU A 22 -17.38 -9.60 -1.13
C GLU A 22 -17.14 -10.47 -2.36
N ARG A 23 -17.48 -9.98 -3.56
CA ARG A 23 -17.21 -10.71 -4.82
C ARG A 23 -15.71 -11.02 -5.00
N GLY A 24 -14.84 -10.05 -4.67
CA GLY A 24 -13.40 -10.26 -4.71
C GLY A 24 -12.94 -11.37 -3.77
N LEU A 25 -13.50 -11.46 -2.57
CA LEU A 25 -13.19 -12.52 -1.62
C LEU A 25 -13.68 -13.90 -2.07
N GLU A 26 -14.84 -13.97 -2.74
CA GLU A 26 -15.37 -15.24 -3.31
C GLU A 26 -14.42 -15.86 -4.34
N LEU A 27 -13.62 -15.02 -5.02
CA LEU A 27 -12.59 -15.46 -5.97
C LEU A 27 -11.30 -15.97 -5.29
N ARG A 28 -11.27 -16.00 -3.95
CA ARG A 28 -10.18 -16.53 -3.13
C ARG A 28 -8.83 -15.89 -3.44
N PRO A 29 -8.66 -14.60 -3.17
CA PRO A 29 -7.35 -13.96 -3.28
C PRO A 29 -6.36 -14.54 -2.28
N ASP A 30 -5.07 -14.40 -2.58
CA ASP A 30 -3.97 -14.82 -1.70
C ASP A 30 -3.62 -13.75 -0.66
N ILE A 31 -3.98 -12.50 -0.93
CA ILE A 31 -3.66 -11.33 -0.10
C ILE A 31 -4.59 -10.17 -0.42
N ILE A 32 -4.81 -9.29 0.57
CA ILE A 32 -5.43 -7.98 0.40
C ILE A 32 -4.35 -6.91 0.56
N CYS A 33 -4.24 -6.01 -0.41
CA CYS A 33 -3.29 -4.90 -0.40
C CYS A 33 -4.01 -3.56 -0.55
N ILE A 34 -3.70 -2.60 0.31
CA ILE A 34 -4.22 -1.24 0.22
C ILE A 34 -3.13 -0.23 0.58
N ASP A 35 -3.04 0.88 -0.16
CA ASP A 35 -2.15 1.98 0.19
C ASP A 35 -2.78 2.90 1.24
N GLY A 36 -1.95 3.52 2.07
CA GLY A 36 -2.37 4.53 3.06
C GLY A 36 -2.24 5.96 2.56
N GLY A 37 -1.66 6.15 1.38
CA GLY A 37 -1.56 7.45 0.72
C GLY A 37 -0.29 7.66 -0.09
N SER A 38 -0.49 8.23 -1.27
CA SER A 38 0.53 8.54 -2.24
C SER A 38 1.22 9.88 -1.97
N THR A 39 2.41 10.07 -2.54
CA THR A 39 3.13 11.35 -2.59
C THR A 39 2.43 12.41 -3.45
N ASP A 40 1.45 12.04 -4.25
CA ASP A 40 0.64 12.95 -5.07
C ASP A 40 -0.11 13.99 -4.24
N SER A 41 -0.33 13.71 -2.95
CA SER A 41 -0.90 14.66 -2.00
C SER A 41 0.06 15.82 -1.65
N GLY A 42 1.27 15.82 -2.20
CA GLY A 42 2.31 16.82 -1.96
C GLY A 42 3.04 16.64 -0.62
N PRO A 43 3.96 17.56 -0.28
CA PRO A 43 4.85 17.40 0.87
C PRO A 43 4.22 17.71 2.23
N PHE A 44 2.99 18.22 2.26
CA PHE A 44 2.35 18.71 3.50
C PHE A 44 2.26 17.62 4.57
N TYR A 45 1.78 16.43 4.21
CA TYR A 45 1.54 15.36 5.18
C TYR A 45 2.85 14.80 5.76
N LEU A 46 3.87 14.60 4.93
CA LEU A 46 5.19 14.21 5.43
C LEU A 46 5.84 15.33 6.25
N GLY A 47 5.76 16.57 5.78
CA GLY A 47 6.33 17.72 6.49
C GLY A 47 5.71 17.97 7.85
N THR A 48 4.43 17.67 8.03
CA THR A 48 3.71 17.82 9.30
C THR A 48 3.61 16.54 10.12
N GLY A 49 3.96 15.38 9.56
CA GLY A 49 3.77 14.07 10.20
C GLY A 49 2.30 13.74 10.45
N SER A 50 1.39 14.20 9.60
CA SER A 50 -0.05 14.07 9.79
C SER A 50 -0.72 13.21 8.71
N SER A 51 -1.89 12.67 9.04
CA SER A 51 -2.71 11.90 8.11
C SER A 51 -3.61 12.80 7.25
N LYS A 52 -3.95 12.35 6.04
CA LYS A 52 -4.88 13.04 5.13
C LYS A 52 -6.34 12.88 5.55
N TYR A 53 -6.70 11.70 6.04
CA TYR A 53 -8.08 11.36 6.38
C TYR A 53 -8.26 11.32 7.90
N ALA A 54 -9.51 11.53 8.33
CA ALA A 54 -9.87 11.46 9.75
C ALA A 54 -9.71 10.02 10.29
N HIS A 55 -9.31 9.91 11.55
CA HIS A 55 -9.10 8.62 12.21
C HIS A 55 -10.34 7.72 12.21
N GLU A 56 -11.52 8.30 12.32
CA GLU A 56 -12.79 7.55 12.29
C GLU A 56 -13.04 6.87 10.94
N ILE A 57 -12.63 7.54 9.84
CA ILE A 57 -12.72 6.95 8.49
C ILE A 57 -11.75 5.78 8.38
N TYR A 58 -10.48 5.97 8.78
CA TYR A 58 -9.50 4.88 8.82
C TYR A 58 -10.01 3.70 9.64
N LYS A 59 -10.52 3.96 10.84
CA LYS A 59 -11.03 2.92 11.74
C LYS A 59 -12.18 2.13 11.14
N SER A 60 -13.11 2.81 10.48
CA SER A 60 -14.26 2.17 9.85
C SER A 60 -13.84 1.25 8.70
N GLU A 61 -13.10 1.79 7.73
CA GLU A 61 -12.66 1.01 6.57
C GLU A 61 -11.69 -0.12 6.96
N TRP A 62 -10.75 0.18 7.87
CA TRP A 62 -9.79 -0.80 8.36
C TRP A 62 -10.47 -1.98 9.06
N ARG A 63 -11.53 -1.69 9.83
CA ARG A 63 -12.35 -2.73 10.46
C ARG A 63 -12.98 -3.67 9.43
N GLU A 64 -13.52 -3.14 8.35
CA GLU A 64 -14.09 -3.95 7.25
C GLU A 64 -13.02 -4.84 6.60
N LEU A 65 -11.83 -4.30 6.34
CA LEU A 65 -10.72 -5.06 5.78
C LEU A 65 -10.18 -6.12 6.74
N MET A 66 -10.13 -5.86 8.05
CA MET A 66 -9.76 -6.87 9.05
C MET A 66 -10.79 -8.01 9.13
N ILE A 67 -12.09 -7.73 8.96
CA ILE A 67 -13.12 -8.76 8.86
C ILE A 67 -12.94 -9.56 7.56
N ALA A 68 -12.71 -8.89 6.45
CA ALA A 68 -12.50 -9.51 5.14
C ALA A 68 -11.29 -10.46 5.15
N ARG A 69 -10.12 -10.01 5.71
CA ARG A 69 -8.94 -10.84 5.81
C ARG A 69 -9.15 -12.08 6.69
N GLU A 70 -9.85 -11.94 7.82
CA GLU A 70 -10.16 -13.06 8.73
C GLU A 70 -10.99 -14.13 8.04
N ARG A 71 -12.03 -13.71 7.33
CA ARG A 71 -12.90 -14.62 6.56
C ARG A 71 -12.16 -15.32 5.44
N GLY A 72 -11.24 -14.61 4.77
CA GLY A 72 -10.39 -15.16 3.71
C GLY A 72 -9.25 -16.03 4.26
N GLY A 73 -8.86 -15.87 5.51
CA GLY A 73 -7.68 -16.50 6.09
C GLY A 73 -6.37 -16.07 5.40
N ILE A 74 -6.31 -14.84 4.93
CA ILE A 74 -5.24 -14.30 4.09
C ILE A 74 -4.57 -13.08 4.73
N PRO A 75 -3.31 -12.73 4.37
CA PRO A 75 -2.67 -11.52 4.85
C PRO A 75 -3.37 -10.24 4.36
N LEU A 76 -3.27 -9.18 5.18
CA LEU A 76 -3.68 -7.82 4.85
C LEU A 76 -2.48 -6.89 4.97
N VAL A 77 -2.17 -6.14 3.90
CA VAL A 77 -1.04 -5.21 3.86
C VAL A 77 -1.54 -3.79 3.68
N LEU A 78 -1.11 -2.91 4.58
CA LEU A 78 -1.27 -1.47 4.46
C LEU A 78 0.11 -0.83 4.28
N SER A 79 0.30 -0.11 3.19
CA SER A 79 1.50 0.71 2.95
C SER A 79 1.27 2.17 3.35
N SER A 80 2.33 2.94 3.42
CA SER A 80 2.31 4.39 3.63
C SER A 80 1.31 4.84 4.70
N CYS A 81 1.33 4.13 5.86
CA CYS A 81 0.41 4.36 6.96
C CYS A 81 0.17 5.84 7.22
N GLY A 82 -1.10 6.25 7.33
CA GLY A 82 -1.47 7.64 7.60
C GLY A 82 -1.02 8.63 6.53
N THR A 83 -0.91 8.23 5.27
CA THR A 83 -0.49 9.03 4.12
C THR A 83 1.00 9.36 4.10
N CYS A 84 1.58 9.84 5.19
CA CYS A 84 2.99 10.25 5.22
C CYS A 84 3.96 9.07 5.44
N GLY A 85 3.50 7.96 5.99
CA GLY A 85 4.32 6.75 6.22
C GLY A 85 5.40 6.93 7.28
N THR A 86 5.27 7.90 8.20
CA THR A 86 6.17 8.04 9.34
C THR A 86 5.95 6.93 10.36
N ASN A 87 6.94 6.70 11.23
CA ASN A 87 6.82 5.72 12.31
C ASN A 87 5.61 6.01 13.21
N SER A 88 5.33 7.28 13.51
CA SER A 88 4.17 7.68 14.29
C SER A 88 2.84 7.29 13.66
N MET A 89 2.76 7.27 12.33
CA MET A 89 1.55 6.83 11.62
C MET A 89 1.44 5.31 11.54
N VAL A 90 2.56 4.60 11.49
CA VAL A 90 2.56 3.14 11.68
C VAL A 90 2.05 2.78 13.08
N ASP A 91 2.54 3.48 14.11
CA ASP A 91 2.08 3.28 15.50
C ASP A 91 0.59 3.61 15.66
N LEU A 92 0.10 4.69 15.03
CA LEU A 92 -1.32 5.02 15.03
C LEU A 92 -2.17 3.88 14.45
N MET A 93 -1.78 3.37 13.28
CA MET A 93 -2.50 2.25 12.64
C MET A 93 -2.39 0.97 13.46
N TYR A 94 -1.28 0.76 14.14
CA TYR A 94 -1.11 -0.38 15.04
C TYR A 94 -2.06 -0.29 16.25
N GLU A 95 -2.20 0.88 16.88
CA GLU A 95 -3.13 1.08 17.98
C GLU A 95 -4.59 0.86 17.53
N LEU A 96 -4.98 1.40 16.36
CA LEU A 96 -6.30 1.15 15.76
C LEU A 96 -6.51 -0.34 15.49
N THR A 97 -5.49 -1.03 14.96
CA THR A 97 -5.53 -2.46 14.69
C THR A 97 -5.74 -3.28 15.96
N LYS A 98 -5.05 -2.94 17.05
CA LYS A 98 -5.24 -3.59 18.37
C LYS A 98 -6.64 -3.37 18.93
N GLU A 99 -7.14 -2.14 18.84
CA GLU A 99 -8.50 -1.82 19.29
C GLU A 99 -9.55 -2.65 18.55
N ILE A 100 -9.46 -2.66 17.21
CA ILE A 100 -10.38 -3.41 16.37
C ILE A 100 -10.26 -4.91 16.61
N ALA A 101 -9.04 -5.46 16.70
CA ALA A 101 -8.81 -6.87 16.98
C ALA A 101 -9.43 -7.31 18.31
N LYS A 102 -9.33 -6.47 19.34
CA LYS A 102 -9.97 -6.70 20.64
C LYS A 102 -11.48 -6.76 20.51
N ASP A 103 -12.10 -5.82 19.81
CA ASP A 103 -13.54 -5.75 19.59
C ASP A 103 -14.05 -6.95 18.78
N LEU A 104 -13.29 -7.36 17.75
CA LEU A 104 -13.61 -8.50 16.89
C LEU A 104 -13.20 -9.84 17.50
N LYS A 105 -12.49 -9.83 18.64
CA LYS A 105 -11.93 -11.04 19.30
C LYS A 105 -10.98 -11.82 18.39
N GLN A 106 -10.26 -11.11 17.52
CA GLN A 106 -9.25 -11.68 16.64
C GLN A 106 -7.93 -11.83 17.38
N ASN A 107 -7.23 -12.94 17.15
CA ASN A 107 -5.85 -13.15 17.58
C ASN A 107 -4.96 -13.06 16.35
N ILE A 108 -4.24 -11.96 16.21
CA ILE A 108 -3.51 -11.61 15.00
C ILE A 108 -2.02 -11.36 15.29
N LYS A 109 -1.18 -11.74 14.34
CA LYS A 109 0.23 -11.40 14.30
C LYS A 109 0.43 -10.21 13.38
N VAL A 110 0.99 -9.12 13.90
CA VAL A 110 1.23 -7.88 13.14
C VAL A 110 2.72 -7.68 12.94
N ALA A 111 3.14 -7.43 11.69
CA ALA A 111 4.47 -6.95 11.36
C ALA A 111 4.44 -5.43 11.18
N LEU A 112 5.42 -4.73 11.75
CA LEU A 112 5.59 -3.28 11.62
C LEU A 112 6.87 -3.01 10.83
N LEU A 113 6.75 -2.24 9.76
CA LEU A 113 7.86 -1.79 8.94
C LEU A 113 8.01 -0.28 9.11
N TYR A 114 9.03 0.16 9.81
CA TYR A 114 9.31 1.56 10.09
C TYR A 114 10.19 2.19 9.01
N SER A 115 9.94 3.47 8.71
CA SER A 115 10.59 4.18 7.60
C SER A 115 11.38 5.42 8.00
N ASP A 116 11.21 5.95 9.24
CA ASP A 116 11.89 7.16 9.65
C ASP A 116 13.42 6.98 9.67
N GLN A 117 14.12 7.98 9.18
CA GLN A 117 15.58 8.04 9.19
C GLN A 117 16.04 9.15 10.14
N SER A 118 17.01 8.85 11.01
CA SER A 118 17.58 9.87 11.88
C SER A 118 18.35 10.89 11.05
N ILE A 119 18.33 12.15 11.48
CA ILE A 119 19.06 13.22 10.79
C ILE A 119 20.58 12.96 10.81
N GLU A 120 21.09 12.36 11.86
CA GLU A 120 22.50 12.01 12.00
C GLU A 120 22.93 11.01 10.93
N TYR A 121 22.12 9.95 10.73
CA TYR A 121 22.38 8.95 9.69
C TYR A 121 22.33 9.56 8.29
N VAL A 122 21.36 10.44 8.03
CA VAL A 122 21.21 11.10 6.72
C VAL A 122 22.39 12.04 6.46
N ILE A 123 22.85 12.82 7.45
CA ILE A 123 24.04 13.69 7.34
C ILE A 123 25.31 12.84 7.11
N GLU A 124 25.46 11.73 7.81
CA GLU A 124 26.59 10.82 7.60
C GLU A 124 26.61 10.27 6.17
N ALA A 125 25.45 9.81 5.68
CA ALA A 125 25.31 9.32 4.31
C ALA A 125 25.59 10.42 3.25
N PHE A 126 25.13 11.66 3.52
CA PHE A 126 25.40 12.81 2.67
C PHE A 126 26.89 13.12 2.60
N ASN A 127 27.59 13.22 3.73
CA ASN A 127 29.03 13.46 3.81
C ASN A 127 29.84 12.34 3.15
N ALA A 128 29.34 11.10 3.19
CA ALA A 128 29.94 9.96 2.52
C ALA A 128 29.61 9.86 1.01
N SER A 129 28.94 10.88 0.42
CA SER A 129 28.49 10.92 -0.96
C SER A 129 27.61 9.70 -1.37
N LYS A 130 26.83 9.18 -0.41
CA LYS A 130 25.88 8.08 -0.62
C LYS A 130 24.46 8.58 -0.99
N LEU A 131 24.24 9.89 -0.91
CA LEU A 131 22.99 10.53 -1.31
C LEU A 131 23.23 11.41 -2.52
N SER A 132 22.29 11.38 -3.45
CA SER A 132 22.22 12.27 -4.60
C SER A 132 20.80 12.73 -4.84
N GLU A 133 20.65 13.95 -5.30
CA GLU A 133 19.37 14.52 -5.63
C GLU A 133 18.78 13.86 -6.89
N LEU A 134 17.47 13.66 -6.91
CA LEU A 134 16.76 13.28 -8.12
C LEU A 134 16.54 14.54 -8.98
N SER A 135 17.03 14.53 -10.23
CA SER A 135 16.78 15.64 -11.17
C SER A 135 15.28 15.82 -11.43
N PRO A 136 14.72 17.05 -11.40
CA PRO A 136 15.39 18.36 -11.32
C PRO A 136 15.44 18.96 -9.90
N ALA A 137 15.49 18.14 -8.85
CA ALA A 137 15.55 18.64 -7.48
C ALA A 137 16.75 19.60 -7.26
N PRO A 138 16.62 20.62 -6.41
CA PRO A 138 17.72 21.49 -6.04
C PRO A 138 18.79 20.71 -5.26
N LYS A 139 20.03 21.19 -5.32
CA LYS A 139 21.12 20.61 -4.52
C LYS A 139 20.81 20.73 -3.03
N LEU A 140 21.04 19.64 -2.32
CA LEU A 140 20.90 19.59 -0.87
C LEU A 140 22.13 20.18 -0.18
N SER A 141 21.91 20.73 1.02
CA SER A 141 22.96 21.11 1.96
C SER A 141 22.67 20.53 3.34
N ILE A 142 23.69 20.41 4.18
CA ILE A 142 23.53 19.95 5.57
C ILE A 142 22.57 20.89 6.34
N GLU A 143 22.66 22.19 6.08
CA GLU A 143 21.76 23.18 6.70
C GLU A 143 20.29 22.90 6.35
N GLN A 144 19.99 22.57 5.11
CA GLN A 144 18.64 22.20 4.70
C GLN A 144 18.20 20.86 5.33
N LEU A 145 19.09 19.87 5.34
CA LEU A 145 18.78 18.57 5.95
C LEU A 145 18.40 18.72 7.43
N THR A 146 19.06 19.59 8.18
CA THR A 146 18.77 19.83 9.60
C THR A 146 17.43 20.55 9.84
N GLN A 147 16.81 21.10 8.81
CA GLN A 147 15.51 21.79 8.89
C GLN A 147 14.33 20.86 8.57
N PHE A 148 14.57 19.66 8.06
CA PHE A 148 13.48 18.73 7.76
C PHE A 148 12.87 18.17 9.03
N SER A 149 11.54 18.22 9.13
CA SER A 149 10.81 17.68 10.27
C SER A 149 10.77 16.15 10.26
N ASN A 150 10.62 15.54 9.10
CA ASN A 150 10.55 14.11 8.91
C ASN A 150 11.32 13.71 7.65
N ILE A 151 12.08 12.64 7.74
CA ILE A 151 12.77 11.99 6.63
C ILE A 151 12.44 10.52 6.68
N VAL A 152 11.92 9.98 5.60
CA VAL A 152 11.53 8.56 5.50
C VAL A 152 12.28 7.88 4.36
N ALA A 153 12.69 6.65 4.59
CA ALA A 153 13.18 5.78 3.51
C ALA A 153 12.00 5.13 2.80
N LEU A 154 12.10 5.03 1.48
CA LEU A 154 11.09 4.40 0.64
C LEU A 154 11.38 2.89 0.54
N ALA A 155 10.49 2.05 1.10
CA ALA A 155 10.60 0.61 0.98
C ALA A 155 10.08 0.11 -0.38
N GLY A 156 10.66 -0.98 -0.86
CA GLY A 156 10.28 -1.70 -2.07
C GLY A 156 9.59 -3.03 -1.78
N ALA A 157 9.44 -3.84 -2.83
CA ALA A 157 8.81 -5.17 -2.73
C ALA A 157 9.62 -6.13 -1.86
N GLU A 158 10.93 -5.94 -1.75
CA GLU A 158 11.83 -6.78 -0.96
C GLU A 158 11.48 -6.74 0.52
N GLN A 159 11.28 -5.53 1.07
CA GLN A 159 10.92 -5.34 2.49
C GLN A 159 9.51 -5.89 2.79
N ILE A 160 8.58 -5.75 1.85
CA ILE A 160 7.24 -6.34 2.00
C ILE A 160 7.33 -7.86 1.95
N THR A 161 8.17 -8.43 1.07
CA THR A 161 8.42 -9.88 1.01
C THR A 161 8.97 -10.41 2.34
N GLU A 162 9.95 -9.73 2.92
CA GLU A 162 10.51 -10.09 4.24
C GLU A 162 9.43 -10.03 5.34
N ALA A 163 8.56 -9.03 5.31
CA ALA A 163 7.45 -8.93 6.24
C ALA A 163 6.44 -10.08 6.06
N LEU A 164 6.12 -10.47 4.83
CA LEU A 164 5.28 -11.63 4.52
C LEU A 164 5.91 -12.95 5.02
N ASP A 165 7.24 -13.10 4.92
CA ASP A 165 7.97 -14.28 5.38
C ASP A 165 7.92 -14.48 6.90
N THR A 166 7.59 -13.44 7.65
CA THR A 166 7.32 -13.57 9.10
C THR A 166 6.06 -14.37 9.41
N GLY A 167 5.18 -14.59 8.43
CA GLY A 167 3.86 -15.18 8.62
C GLY A 167 2.91 -14.24 9.40
N ALA A 168 3.07 -12.93 9.24
CA ALA A 168 2.16 -11.96 9.82
C ALA A 168 0.80 -11.99 9.13
N ASP A 169 -0.26 -11.82 9.91
CA ASP A 169 -1.64 -11.69 9.43
C ASP A 169 -1.90 -10.30 8.87
N ILE A 170 -1.26 -9.30 9.47
CA ILE A 170 -1.35 -7.90 9.07
C ILE A 170 0.06 -7.31 8.99
N ILE A 171 0.33 -6.58 7.91
CA ILE A 171 1.56 -5.82 7.73
C ILE A 171 1.19 -4.34 7.68
N LEU A 172 1.76 -3.55 8.58
CA LEU A 172 1.63 -2.10 8.62
C LEU A 172 2.98 -1.49 8.25
N ALA A 173 3.05 -0.89 7.08
CA ALA A 173 4.29 -0.34 6.58
C ALA A 173 4.30 1.19 6.60
N GLY A 174 5.45 1.76 6.91
CA GLY A 174 5.77 3.14 6.70
C GLY A 174 5.82 3.48 5.20
N ARG A 175 6.67 4.39 4.79
CA ARG A 175 6.71 4.80 3.38
C ARG A 175 7.16 3.66 2.46
N THR A 176 6.32 3.30 1.49
CA THR A 176 6.63 2.34 0.43
C THR A 176 6.30 2.94 -0.93
N THR A 177 6.78 2.32 -2.02
CA THR A 177 6.19 2.57 -3.33
C THR A 177 4.81 1.92 -3.38
N ASP A 178 3.84 2.58 -4.00
CA ASP A 178 2.44 2.15 -4.05
C ASP A 178 2.30 0.76 -4.71
N THR A 179 3.14 0.49 -5.73
CA THR A 179 3.23 -0.79 -6.42
C THR A 179 3.85 -1.92 -5.59
N ALA A 180 4.69 -1.61 -4.60
CA ALA A 180 5.48 -2.63 -3.88
C ALA A 180 4.62 -3.66 -3.16
N ILE A 181 3.53 -3.22 -2.53
CA ILE A 181 2.65 -4.11 -1.77
C ILE A 181 1.89 -5.10 -2.65
N ILE A 182 1.65 -4.73 -3.92
CA ILE A 182 0.94 -5.57 -4.89
C ILE A 182 1.91 -6.50 -5.60
N SER A 183 3.12 -6.00 -5.95
CA SER A 183 4.12 -6.79 -6.68
C SER A 183 4.90 -7.78 -5.81
N ALA A 184 4.98 -7.58 -4.48
CA ALA A 184 5.81 -8.38 -3.59
C ALA A 184 5.49 -9.88 -3.64
N LEU A 185 4.23 -10.26 -3.49
CA LEU A 185 3.83 -11.67 -3.48
C LEU A 185 4.01 -12.36 -4.86
N PRO A 186 3.61 -11.76 -6.00
CA PRO A 186 3.91 -12.33 -7.32
C PRO A 186 5.40 -12.50 -7.57
N LEU A 187 6.23 -11.51 -7.22
CA LEU A 187 7.69 -11.61 -7.36
C LEU A 187 8.26 -12.73 -6.49
N LYS A 188 7.81 -12.86 -5.25
CA LYS A 188 8.17 -13.94 -4.33
C LYS A 188 7.82 -15.32 -4.90
N ASN A 189 6.66 -15.45 -5.52
CA ASN A 189 6.20 -16.69 -6.16
C ASN A 189 6.89 -16.97 -7.50
N GLY A 190 7.75 -16.03 -7.95
CA GLY A 190 8.51 -16.13 -9.20
C GLY A 190 7.63 -15.97 -10.43
N ASP A 191 6.52 -15.25 -10.35
CA ASP A 191 5.72 -14.86 -11.52
C ASP A 191 6.50 -13.90 -12.42
N LEU A 192 5.97 -13.61 -13.62
CA LEU A 192 6.67 -12.76 -14.58
C LEU A 192 6.94 -11.37 -14.00
N ALA A 193 8.20 -11.03 -13.71
CA ALA A 193 8.55 -9.80 -13.01
C ALA A 193 8.02 -8.53 -13.71
N GLY A 194 8.15 -8.44 -15.03
CA GLY A 194 7.57 -7.30 -15.78
C GLY A 194 6.06 -7.24 -15.67
N GLY A 195 5.38 -8.40 -15.64
CA GLY A 195 3.94 -8.51 -15.40
C GLY A 195 3.57 -8.07 -13.98
N ALA A 196 4.34 -8.52 -12.96
CA ALA A 196 4.12 -8.16 -11.56
C ALA A 196 4.17 -6.65 -11.34
N TRP A 197 5.18 -5.96 -11.87
CA TRP A 197 5.31 -4.51 -11.76
C TRP A 197 4.25 -3.75 -12.57
N HIS A 198 3.98 -4.18 -13.80
CA HIS A 198 2.99 -3.51 -14.66
C HIS A 198 1.56 -3.69 -14.13
N GLY A 199 1.19 -4.91 -13.76
CA GLY A 199 -0.13 -5.17 -13.16
C GLY A 199 -0.32 -4.44 -11.83
N ALA A 200 0.73 -4.37 -10.99
CA ALA A 200 0.72 -3.58 -9.77
C ALA A 200 0.51 -2.08 -10.04
N LYS A 201 1.16 -1.52 -11.07
CA LYS A 201 0.98 -0.11 -11.47
C LYS A 201 -0.46 0.18 -11.94
N ILE A 202 -1.08 -0.75 -12.65
CA ILE A 202 -2.47 -0.60 -13.07
C ILE A 202 -3.42 -0.65 -11.88
N ALA A 203 -3.14 -1.50 -10.89
CA ALA A 203 -4.05 -1.79 -9.79
C ALA A 203 -3.86 -0.89 -8.55
N GLU A 204 -2.74 -0.21 -8.39
CA GLU A 204 -2.40 0.55 -7.17
C GLU A 204 -3.43 1.62 -6.79
N CYS A 205 -4.12 2.19 -7.78
CA CYS A 205 -5.22 3.13 -7.56
C CYS A 205 -6.61 2.45 -7.56
N GLY A 206 -6.68 1.15 -7.31
CA GLY A 206 -7.95 0.41 -7.32
C GLY A 206 -8.65 0.48 -8.66
N ALA A 207 -9.97 0.65 -8.66
CA ALA A 207 -10.80 0.64 -9.86
C ALA A 207 -10.67 1.88 -10.77
N PHE A 208 -9.72 2.79 -10.54
CA PHE A 208 -9.45 3.92 -11.44
C PHE A 208 -9.11 3.48 -12.87
N CYS A 209 -8.55 2.29 -13.04
CA CYS A 209 -8.28 1.70 -14.35
C CYS A 209 -9.54 1.14 -15.05
N SER A 210 -10.74 1.29 -14.46
CA SER A 210 -12.00 0.76 -14.96
C SER A 210 -12.98 1.85 -15.42
N THR A 211 -14.08 1.41 -16.04
CA THR A 211 -15.17 2.31 -16.46
C THR A 211 -16.01 2.84 -15.30
N VAL A 212 -15.85 2.29 -14.09
CA VAL A 212 -16.53 2.74 -12.85
C VAL A 212 -15.48 2.95 -11.75
N PRO A 213 -14.70 4.03 -11.84
CA PRO A 213 -13.54 4.25 -10.97
C PRO A 213 -13.88 4.33 -9.46
N ASN A 214 -15.08 4.79 -9.13
CA ASN A 214 -15.52 4.95 -7.73
C ASN A 214 -15.92 3.62 -7.04
N SER A 215 -15.94 2.50 -7.76
CA SER A 215 -16.23 1.18 -7.16
C SER A 215 -15.11 0.66 -6.26
N GLY A 216 -13.90 1.17 -6.43
CA GLY A 216 -12.73 0.89 -5.60
C GLY A 216 -12.06 -0.45 -5.88
N VAL A 217 -12.80 -1.54 -5.83
CA VAL A 217 -12.25 -2.90 -5.73
C VAL A 217 -11.83 -3.47 -7.07
N ILE A 218 -10.59 -3.96 -7.13
CA ILE A 218 -10.02 -4.64 -8.28
C ILE A 218 -9.30 -5.92 -7.84
N LEU A 219 -9.33 -6.95 -8.69
CA LEU A 219 -8.59 -8.18 -8.54
C LEU A 219 -7.52 -8.29 -9.64
N VAL A 220 -6.33 -8.72 -9.25
CA VAL A 220 -5.24 -8.97 -10.21
C VAL A 220 -4.76 -10.40 -10.05
N ASP A 221 -4.75 -11.14 -11.14
CA ASP A 221 -4.14 -12.48 -11.23
C ASP A 221 -2.80 -12.36 -11.95
N PHE A 222 -1.73 -12.84 -11.31
CA PHE A 222 -0.38 -12.87 -11.88
C PHE A 222 0.05 -14.31 -12.12
N ASP A 223 0.79 -14.55 -13.22
CA ASP A 223 1.38 -15.84 -13.52
C ASP A 223 2.73 -15.71 -14.26
N LYS A 224 3.25 -16.84 -14.75
CA LYS A 224 4.52 -16.89 -15.49
C LYS A 224 4.49 -16.20 -16.86
N THR A 225 3.30 -15.84 -17.36
CA THR A 225 3.11 -15.30 -18.71
C THR A 225 2.68 -13.83 -18.69
N GLY A 226 2.15 -13.34 -17.57
CA GLY A 226 1.67 -11.98 -17.45
C GLY A 226 0.72 -11.78 -16.27
N PHE A 227 -0.32 -11.01 -16.52
CA PHE A 227 -1.36 -10.73 -15.53
C PHE A 227 -2.71 -10.43 -16.19
N THR A 228 -3.77 -10.57 -15.41
CA THR A 228 -5.10 -10.07 -15.76
C THR A 228 -5.63 -9.16 -14.65
N VAL A 229 -6.39 -8.14 -15.02
CA VAL A 229 -6.99 -7.17 -14.11
C VAL A 229 -8.50 -7.19 -14.28
N GLU A 230 -9.24 -7.37 -13.19
CA GLU A 230 -10.69 -7.46 -13.20
C GLU A 230 -11.31 -6.56 -12.12
N PRO A 231 -12.21 -5.62 -12.50
CA PRO A 231 -12.94 -4.83 -11.51
C PRO A 231 -14.08 -5.65 -10.90
N MET A 232 -14.27 -5.50 -9.59
CA MET A 232 -15.21 -6.32 -8.85
C MET A 232 -16.65 -5.77 -8.85
N ALA A 233 -16.88 -4.53 -9.28
CA ALA A 233 -18.22 -4.00 -9.50
C ALA A 233 -18.84 -4.61 -10.78
N LEU A 234 -20.11 -5.03 -10.71
CA LEU A 234 -20.77 -5.79 -11.79
C LEU A 234 -20.84 -5.02 -13.11
N GLU A 235 -21.06 -3.71 -13.04
CA GLU A 235 -21.17 -2.81 -14.19
C GLU A 235 -19.82 -2.33 -14.71
N ALA A 236 -18.72 -2.54 -13.95
CA ALA A 236 -17.39 -2.07 -14.31
C ALA A 236 -16.72 -2.98 -15.35
N ARG A 237 -15.84 -2.39 -16.16
CA ARG A 237 -14.98 -3.09 -17.12
C ARG A 237 -13.61 -2.42 -17.16
N CYS A 238 -12.54 -3.21 -17.23
CA CYS A 238 -11.24 -2.75 -17.66
C CYS A 238 -11.18 -2.82 -19.18
N THR A 239 -11.12 -1.67 -19.84
CA THR A 239 -10.97 -1.57 -21.29
C THR A 239 -9.57 -1.06 -21.63
N PRO A 240 -9.04 -1.27 -22.85
CA PRO A 240 -7.78 -0.67 -23.27
C PRO A 240 -7.75 0.85 -23.02
N ASP A 241 -8.86 1.54 -23.29
CA ASP A 241 -8.96 2.99 -23.12
C ASP A 241 -8.93 3.40 -21.64
N SER A 242 -9.71 2.74 -20.77
CA SER A 242 -9.75 3.09 -19.34
C SER A 242 -8.41 2.78 -18.64
N VAL A 243 -7.76 1.66 -19.00
CA VAL A 243 -6.46 1.29 -18.47
C VAL A 243 -5.36 2.23 -18.96
N SER A 244 -5.36 2.56 -20.28
CA SER A 244 -4.38 3.49 -20.84
C SER A 244 -4.53 4.89 -20.26
N ALA A 245 -5.76 5.37 -20.11
CA ALA A 245 -6.01 6.68 -19.50
C ALA A 245 -5.53 6.76 -18.05
N HIS A 246 -5.64 5.65 -17.29
CA HIS A 246 -5.10 5.58 -15.93
C HIS A 246 -3.57 5.55 -15.89
N MET A 247 -2.92 5.02 -16.93
CA MET A 247 -1.45 4.88 -16.98
C MET A 247 -0.73 6.16 -17.43
N LEU A 248 -1.44 7.16 -17.96
CA LEU A 248 -0.89 8.46 -18.40
C LEU A 248 -0.78 9.44 -17.25
#